data_f07f3e001a24ae299ebca7f73e9ffd91
#
_entry.id   f07f3e001a24ae299ebca7f73e9ffd91
#
_cell.length_a   1.000
_cell.length_b   1.000
_cell.length_c   1.000
_cell.angle_alpha   90.00
_cell.angle_beta   90.00
_cell.angle_gamma   90.00
#
_symmetry.space_group_name_H-M   'P 1'
#
loop_
_entity.id
_entity.type
_entity.pdbx_description
1 polymer ?
#
loop_
_entity_poly.entity_id
_entity_poly.type
_entity_poly.pdbx_seq_one_letter_code
_entity_poly.pdbx_strand_id
1 'polypeptide(L)'
;GALIDTTFYRQPDFGEQEFEYEASVIIPVFNREKTVADAVKSAMGQKASFKFNVIVVNNHSTDRTGEILDELKADNLIQIIPERTDLGIGGCWNEAINSRFCGKFAVQLDSDDLYSSPKTLQKIVDAFYKQKAAMIIGSYRMCDFDLNTLPPGLIDHKEWTDENGCNNALRINGLGAPRAFFTPLVRQIQFPNTSYGEDYALGLAFSRRYRIGRIYDELYLCRRWGGNSDAALSVEKVNANNLYKDRLRTMELKARQHMLQGKADIMEDSSISRFFNRQLEVWADARHRFRDLKHVETHQLSDQLKLQWNPARIVSTGAKIDKKTLGERPCFLCDKNRPKEQMSKQIDEKFHLLVNPFPILPVHFT
;
A
#
# COMPACT_ATOMS: atom_id res chain seq x y z
N GLY A 1 15.49 -3.73 23.39
CA GLY A 1 14.44 -3.62 22.38
C GLY A 1 14.81 -2.56 21.36
N ALA A 2 14.45 -2.78 20.10
CA ALA A 2 14.71 -1.82 19.04
C ALA A 2 13.75 -0.61 19.19
N LEU A 3 14.12 0.34 20.04
CA LEU A 3 13.45 1.62 20.14
C LEU A 3 13.87 2.46 18.93
N ILE A 4 12.91 2.97 18.17
CA ILE A 4 13.16 3.95 17.13
C ILE A 4 12.99 5.31 17.78
N ASP A 5 14.01 6.15 17.69
CA ASP A 5 13.92 7.53 18.09
C ASP A 5 12.96 8.28 17.15
N THR A 6 11.92 8.90 17.72
CA THR A 6 10.92 9.64 16.98
C THR A 6 11.48 10.87 16.26
N THR A 7 12.66 11.34 16.62
CA THR A 7 13.38 12.42 15.93
C THR A 7 13.75 12.07 14.48
N PHE A 8 13.78 10.79 14.13
CA PHE A 8 14.10 10.30 12.79
C PHE A 8 12.87 10.08 11.90
N TYR A 9 11.65 10.42 12.35
CA TYR A 9 10.48 10.31 11.51
C TYR A 9 10.58 11.21 10.29
N ARG A 10 10.34 10.61 9.12
CA ARG A 10 10.17 11.34 7.88
C ARG A 10 8.81 12.05 7.90
N GLN A 11 8.77 13.28 7.44
CA GLN A 11 7.52 13.97 7.18
C GLN A 11 7.06 13.67 5.75
N PRO A 12 5.78 13.37 5.54
CA PRO A 12 5.23 13.25 4.20
C PRO A 12 5.24 14.62 3.51
N ASP A 13 5.58 14.65 2.22
CA ASP A 13 5.43 15.83 1.38
C ASP A 13 4.05 15.83 0.72
N PHE A 14 3.14 16.59 1.26
CA PHE A 14 1.77 16.68 0.76
C PHE A 14 1.64 17.51 -0.53
N GLY A 15 2.71 18.18 -0.99
CA GLY A 15 2.76 18.95 -2.23
C GLY A 15 3.37 18.22 -3.43
N GLU A 16 3.92 17.03 -3.24
CA GLU A 16 4.71 16.29 -4.25
C GLU A 16 3.89 15.90 -5.50
N GLN A 17 2.59 15.66 -5.34
CA GLN A 17 1.70 15.21 -6.42
C GLN A 17 0.38 15.95 -6.40
N GLU A 18 -0.15 16.24 -7.59
CA GLU A 18 -1.50 16.76 -7.76
C GLU A 18 -2.52 15.61 -7.82
N PHE A 19 -3.67 15.84 -7.19
CA PHE A 19 -4.80 14.90 -7.15
C PHE A 19 -6.08 15.62 -7.54
N GLU A 20 -6.96 14.94 -8.26
CA GLU A 20 -8.29 15.46 -8.56
C GLU A 20 -9.15 15.61 -7.31
N TYR A 21 -9.00 14.69 -6.36
CA TYR A 21 -9.70 14.66 -5.08
C TYR A 21 -8.71 14.79 -3.93
N GLU A 22 -9.06 15.56 -2.93
CA GLU A 22 -8.27 15.64 -1.69
C GLU A 22 -8.36 14.35 -0.88
N ALA A 23 -9.53 13.70 -0.88
CA ALA A 23 -9.73 12.44 -0.20
C ALA A 23 -10.61 11.48 -1.00
N SER A 24 -10.38 10.19 -0.82
CA SER A 24 -11.27 9.11 -1.27
C SER A 24 -11.68 8.24 -0.09
N VAL A 25 -12.98 8.00 0.07
CA VAL A 25 -13.47 6.97 0.99
C VAL A 25 -13.44 5.64 0.26
N ILE A 26 -12.71 4.66 0.80
CA ILE A 26 -12.54 3.34 0.21
C ILE A 26 -13.42 2.33 0.94
N ILE A 27 -14.28 1.63 0.18
CA ILE A 27 -15.25 0.65 0.70
C ILE A 27 -15.07 -0.67 -0.07
N PRO A 28 -14.24 -1.61 0.42
CA PRO A 28 -14.23 -2.98 -0.10
C PRO A 28 -15.54 -3.67 0.25
N VAL A 29 -16.13 -4.37 -0.72
CA VAL A 29 -17.40 -5.06 -0.50
C VAL A 29 -17.45 -6.43 -1.18
N PHE A 30 -18.00 -7.40 -0.47
CA PHE A 30 -18.36 -8.72 -0.97
C PHE A 30 -19.61 -9.22 -0.24
N ASN A 31 -20.72 -9.39 -0.98
CA ASN A 31 -22.00 -9.88 -0.47
C ASN A 31 -22.50 -9.11 0.77
N ARG A 32 -22.88 -7.84 0.58
CA ARG A 32 -23.35 -6.93 1.62
C ARG A 32 -24.65 -6.20 1.24
N GLU A 33 -25.58 -6.90 0.59
CA GLU A 33 -26.87 -6.33 0.15
C GLU A 33 -27.65 -5.64 1.26
N LYS A 34 -27.49 -6.08 2.53
CA LYS A 34 -28.21 -5.52 3.69
C LYS A 34 -27.59 -4.23 4.23
N THR A 35 -26.32 -3.96 3.94
CA THR A 35 -25.57 -2.93 4.68
C THR A 35 -24.85 -1.93 3.78
N VAL A 36 -24.50 -2.31 2.54
CA VAL A 36 -23.72 -1.47 1.65
C VAL A 36 -24.34 -0.11 1.37
N ALA A 37 -25.69 -0.06 1.26
CA ALA A 37 -26.39 1.19 1.01
C ALA A 37 -26.19 2.21 2.15
N ASP A 38 -26.21 1.75 3.38
CA ASP A 38 -25.99 2.60 4.55
C ASP A 38 -24.56 3.15 4.60
N ALA A 39 -23.57 2.27 4.37
CA ALA A 39 -22.17 2.65 4.34
C ALA A 39 -21.90 3.70 3.23
N VAL A 40 -22.37 3.46 2.03
CA VAL A 40 -22.21 4.39 0.89
C VAL A 40 -22.90 5.72 1.19
N LYS A 41 -24.14 5.72 1.69
CA LYS A 41 -24.86 6.95 2.08
C LYS A 41 -24.13 7.71 3.19
N SER A 42 -23.55 7.00 4.16
CA SER A 42 -22.75 7.62 5.23
C SER A 42 -21.50 8.30 4.69
N ALA A 43 -20.82 7.68 3.70
CA ALA A 43 -19.68 8.26 3.01
C ALA A 43 -20.07 9.47 2.14
N MET A 44 -21.12 9.32 1.33
CA MET A 44 -21.62 10.38 0.44
C MET A 44 -22.16 11.58 1.20
N GLY A 45 -22.70 11.37 2.41
CA GLY A 45 -23.22 12.40 3.28
C GLY A 45 -22.18 13.25 4.01
N GLN A 46 -20.89 13.01 3.78
CA GLN A 46 -19.82 13.79 4.39
C GLN A 46 -19.83 15.23 3.88
N LYS A 47 -19.55 16.16 4.79
CA LYS A 47 -19.44 17.60 4.49
C LYS A 47 -18.01 18.05 4.70
N ALA A 48 -17.33 18.33 3.61
CA ALA A 48 -15.94 18.74 3.57
C ALA A 48 -15.77 20.04 2.79
N SER A 49 -14.75 20.82 3.11
CA SER A 49 -14.37 22.04 2.39
C SER A 49 -13.56 21.77 1.12
N PHE A 50 -13.31 20.51 0.82
CA PHE A 50 -12.52 20.04 -0.32
C PHE A 50 -13.31 19.02 -1.15
N LYS A 51 -12.82 18.75 -2.35
CA LYS A 51 -13.39 17.77 -3.27
C LYS A 51 -13.01 16.34 -2.81
N PHE A 52 -13.99 15.47 -2.70
CA PHE A 52 -13.78 14.06 -2.37
C PHE A 52 -14.67 13.13 -3.20
N ASN A 53 -14.33 11.87 -3.25
CA ASN A 53 -15.15 10.83 -3.85
C ASN A 53 -15.24 9.58 -2.94
N VAL A 54 -16.10 8.66 -3.32
CA VAL A 54 -16.27 7.36 -2.69
C VAL A 54 -15.93 6.28 -3.73
N ILE A 55 -15.00 5.41 -3.39
CA ILE A 55 -14.58 4.29 -4.25
C ILE A 55 -15.04 2.99 -3.59
N VAL A 56 -15.99 2.33 -4.21
CA VAL A 56 -16.47 1.01 -3.79
C VAL A 56 -15.79 -0.04 -4.64
N VAL A 57 -15.07 -0.97 -4.02
CA VAL A 57 -14.49 -2.12 -4.72
C VAL A 57 -15.38 -3.32 -4.51
N ASN A 58 -16.23 -3.60 -5.50
CA ASN A 58 -17.14 -4.73 -5.50
C ASN A 58 -16.40 -5.99 -5.95
N ASN A 59 -15.98 -6.79 -4.99
CA ASN A 59 -15.18 -7.99 -5.21
C ASN A 59 -16.04 -9.18 -5.66
N HIS A 60 -16.71 -9.04 -6.82
CA HIS A 60 -17.55 -10.07 -7.43
C HIS A 60 -18.70 -10.55 -6.54
N SER A 61 -19.43 -9.62 -5.91
CA SER A 61 -20.63 -9.96 -5.13
C SER A 61 -21.65 -10.72 -5.99
N THR A 62 -22.24 -11.76 -5.41
CA THR A 62 -23.21 -12.65 -6.05
C THR A 62 -24.65 -12.45 -5.56
N ASP A 63 -24.82 -11.61 -4.52
CA ASP A 63 -26.11 -11.15 -4.02
C ASP A 63 -26.53 -9.82 -4.71
N ARG A 64 -27.51 -9.13 -4.19
CA ARG A 64 -27.99 -7.87 -4.75
C ARG A 64 -27.10 -6.65 -4.49
N THR A 65 -25.89 -6.84 -3.94
CA THR A 65 -24.95 -5.73 -3.65
C THR A 65 -24.69 -4.89 -4.92
N GLY A 66 -24.43 -5.52 -6.06
CA GLY A 66 -24.17 -4.82 -7.32
C GLY A 66 -25.35 -3.97 -7.79
N GLU A 67 -26.57 -4.54 -7.73
CA GLU A 67 -27.81 -3.83 -8.10
C GLU A 67 -28.02 -2.59 -7.20
N ILE A 68 -27.81 -2.73 -5.89
CA ILE A 68 -27.94 -1.65 -4.92
C ILE A 68 -26.94 -0.52 -5.20
N LEU A 69 -25.69 -0.87 -5.54
CA LEU A 69 -24.66 0.11 -5.89
C LEU A 69 -25.03 0.86 -7.19
N ASP A 70 -25.62 0.15 -8.14
CA ASP A 70 -26.08 0.74 -9.40
C ASP A 70 -27.28 1.70 -9.21
N GLU A 71 -28.13 1.46 -8.19
CA GLU A 71 -29.23 2.35 -7.81
C GLU A 71 -28.71 3.64 -7.12
N LEU A 72 -27.58 3.56 -6.40
CA LEU A 72 -27.01 4.68 -5.65
C LEU A 72 -26.20 5.68 -6.49
N LYS A 73 -26.26 5.63 -7.80
CA LYS A 73 -25.46 6.44 -8.74
C LYS A 73 -25.35 7.91 -8.33
N ALA A 74 -24.09 8.39 -8.27
CA ALA A 74 -23.74 9.79 -8.08
C ALA A 74 -22.40 10.07 -8.76
N ASP A 75 -22.15 11.32 -9.16
CA ASP A 75 -20.96 11.71 -9.90
C ASP A 75 -19.64 11.42 -9.16
N ASN A 76 -19.67 11.44 -7.82
CA ASN A 76 -18.51 11.18 -6.98
C ASN A 76 -18.54 9.76 -6.36
N LEU A 77 -19.40 8.85 -6.83
CA LEU A 77 -19.40 7.44 -6.47
C LEU A 77 -18.79 6.62 -7.61
N ILE A 78 -17.65 6.01 -7.33
CA ILE A 78 -16.92 5.17 -8.29
C ILE A 78 -17.04 3.72 -7.86
N GLN A 79 -17.54 2.86 -8.75
CA GLN A 79 -17.52 1.42 -8.54
C GLN A 79 -16.37 0.81 -9.34
N ILE A 80 -15.54 0.00 -8.68
CA ILE A 80 -14.50 -0.82 -9.30
C ILE A 80 -14.89 -2.29 -9.11
N ILE A 81 -14.93 -3.03 -10.21
CA ILE A 81 -15.02 -4.49 -10.19
C ILE A 81 -13.64 -4.98 -10.63
N PRO A 82 -12.87 -5.64 -9.75
CA PRO A 82 -11.53 -6.13 -10.09
C PRO A 82 -11.56 -7.15 -11.23
N GLU A 83 -10.52 -7.22 -12.03
CA GLU A 83 -10.36 -8.31 -13.00
C GLU A 83 -10.03 -9.64 -12.31
N ARG A 84 -9.30 -9.55 -11.21
CA ARG A 84 -8.91 -10.72 -10.39
C ARG A 84 -10.05 -11.15 -9.48
N THR A 85 -10.21 -12.46 -9.31
CA THR A 85 -11.23 -13.07 -8.45
C THR A 85 -10.68 -13.64 -7.14
N ASP A 86 -9.36 -13.54 -6.93
CA ASP A 86 -8.64 -14.07 -5.76
C ASP A 86 -8.24 -12.98 -4.76
N LEU A 87 -8.91 -11.81 -4.79
CA LEU A 87 -8.59 -10.72 -3.91
C LEU A 87 -9.18 -10.91 -2.51
N GLY A 88 -8.34 -10.69 -1.51
CA GLY A 88 -8.78 -10.39 -0.15
C GLY A 88 -9.07 -8.88 0.02
N ILE A 89 -9.39 -8.47 1.24
CA ILE A 89 -9.64 -7.05 1.57
C ILE A 89 -8.44 -6.18 1.18
N GLY A 90 -7.21 -6.62 1.49
CA GLY A 90 -6.00 -5.89 1.12
C GLY A 90 -5.80 -5.76 -0.39
N GLY A 91 -6.17 -6.79 -1.17
CA GLY A 91 -6.17 -6.73 -2.63
C GLY A 91 -7.18 -5.70 -3.17
N CYS A 92 -8.39 -5.66 -2.60
CA CYS A 92 -9.39 -4.66 -2.95
C CYS A 92 -8.91 -3.22 -2.63
N TRP A 93 -8.23 -3.03 -1.50
CA TRP A 93 -7.59 -1.76 -1.19
C TRP A 93 -6.57 -1.35 -2.25
N ASN A 94 -5.75 -2.30 -2.72
CA ASN A 94 -4.76 -2.01 -3.77
C ASN A 94 -5.42 -1.61 -5.09
N GLU A 95 -6.53 -2.24 -5.47
CA GLU A 95 -7.32 -1.80 -6.65
C GLU A 95 -7.76 -0.34 -6.51
N ALA A 96 -8.29 0.04 -5.35
CA ALA A 96 -8.75 1.41 -5.10
C ALA A 96 -7.60 2.42 -5.10
N ILE A 97 -6.54 2.19 -4.30
CA ILE A 97 -5.46 3.16 -4.14
C ILE A 97 -4.61 3.33 -5.40
N ASN A 98 -4.49 2.29 -6.24
CA ASN A 98 -3.76 2.37 -7.49
C ASN A 98 -4.61 2.92 -8.66
N SER A 99 -5.93 3.06 -8.46
CA SER A 99 -6.80 3.66 -9.46
C SER A 99 -6.48 5.15 -9.66
N ARG A 100 -6.75 5.66 -10.86
CA ARG A 100 -6.62 7.10 -11.17
C ARG A 100 -7.60 7.97 -10.38
N PHE A 101 -8.65 7.36 -9.83
CA PHE A 101 -9.70 8.06 -9.09
C PHE A 101 -9.36 8.29 -7.63
N CYS A 102 -8.33 7.60 -7.09
CA CYS A 102 -7.97 7.73 -5.69
C CYS A 102 -7.38 9.12 -5.40
N GLY A 103 -7.94 9.78 -4.40
CA GLY A 103 -7.50 11.10 -3.93
C GLY A 103 -6.19 11.03 -3.12
N LYS A 104 -5.75 12.22 -2.68
CA LYS A 104 -4.51 12.39 -1.90
C LYS A 104 -4.50 11.58 -0.61
N PHE A 105 -5.65 11.48 0.05
CA PHE A 105 -5.83 10.68 1.25
C PHE A 105 -6.87 9.59 1.02
N ALA A 106 -6.49 8.33 1.27
CA ALA A 106 -7.38 7.18 1.20
C ALA A 106 -7.92 6.88 2.60
N VAL A 107 -9.23 6.88 2.78
CA VAL A 107 -9.90 6.79 4.10
C VAL A 107 -10.81 5.58 4.14
N GLN A 108 -10.68 4.78 5.19
CA GLN A 108 -11.48 3.55 5.40
C GLN A 108 -12.93 3.84 5.72
N LEU A 109 -13.79 3.04 5.10
CA LEU A 109 -15.12 2.70 5.62
C LEU A 109 -15.45 1.25 5.26
N ASP A 110 -15.75 0.43 6.24
CA ASP A 110 -16.17 -0.95 6.01
C ASP A 110 -17.63 -0.98 5.54
N SER A 111 -17.98 -1.96 4.72
CA SER A 111 -19.26 -2.01 4.00
C SER A 111 -20.48 -2.29 4.88
N ASP A 112 -20.29 -2.51 6.17
CA ASP A 112 -21.33 -2.72 7.19
C ASP A 112 -21.30 -1.67 8.32
N ASP A 113 -20.43 -0.65 8.23
CA ASP A 113 -20.22 0.37 9.23
C ASP A 113 -20.63 1.78 8.77
N LEU A 114 -20.53 2.76 9.68
CA LEU A 114 -20.90 4.15 9.40
C LEU A 114 -19.87 5.13 9.97
N TYR A 115 -19.76 6.30 9.38
CA TYR A 115 -19.14 7.44 10.05
C TYR A 115 -20.08 8.01 11.11
N SER A 116 -19.53 8.42 12.26
CA SER A 116 -20.32 8.93 13.40
C SER A 116 -20.88 10.33 13.16
N SER A 117 -20.33 11.09 12.23
CA SER A 117 -20.81 12.44 11.91
C SER A 117 -20.55 12.85 10.46
N PRO A 118 -21.28 13.83 9.93
CA PRO A 118 -21.02 14.39 8.60
C PRO A 118 -19.67 15.10 8.46
N LYS A 119 -18.94 15.33 9.55
CA LYS A 119 -17.64 16.03 9.57
C LYS A 119 -16.44 15.09 9.77
N THR A 120 -16.67 13.80 9.79
CA THR A 120 -15.60 12.81 10.03
C THR A 120 -14.47 12.95 8.99
N LEU A 121 -14.80 13.02 7.69
CA LEU A 121 -13.81 13.13 6.63
C LEU A 121 -13.00 14.44 6.74
N GLN A 122 -13.65 15.57 7.05
CA GLN A 122 -12.96 16.85 7.28
C GLN A 122 -11.95 16.74 8.43
N LYS A 123 -12.38 16.19 9.58
CA LYS A 123 -11.50 16.01 10.75
C LYS A 123 -10.27 15.15 10.43
N ILE A 124 -10.43 14.10 9.62
CA ILE A 124 -9.33 13.21 9.23
C ILE A 124 -8.31 13.96 8.37
N VAL A 125 -8.76 14.68 7.35
CA VAL A 125 -7.87 15.44 6.46
C VAL A 125 -7.16 16.56 7.22
N ASP A 126 -7.87 17.31 8.05
CA ASP A 126 -7.27 18.34 8.91
C ASP A 126 -6.17 17.76 9.83
N ALA A 127 -6.38 16.53 10.34
CA ALA A 127 -5.41 15.86 11.18
C ALA A 127 -4.11 15.49 10.43
N PHE A 128 -4.19 15.10 9.16
CA PHE A 128 -3.00 14.87 8.33
C PHE A 128 -2.10 16.11 8.29
N TYR A 129 -2.67 17.26 7.94
CA TYR A 129 -1.94 18.51 7.84
C TYR A 129 -1.43 18.98 9.20
N LYS A 130 -2.30 18.98 10.22
CA LYS A 130 -1.96 19.45 11.56
C LYS A 130 -0.86 18.61 12.22
N GLN A 131 -0.95 17.28 12.08
CA GLN A 131 -0.04 16.34 12.75
C GLN A 131 1.16 15.97 11.89
N LYS A 132 1.17 16.36 10.60
CA LYS A 132 2.20 15.97 9.62
C LYS A 132 2.47 14.47 9.61
N ALA A 133 1.39 13.69 9.69
CA ALA A 133 1.43 12.24 9.77
C ALA A 133 1.19 11.61 8.39
N ALA A 134 1.73 10.43 8.16
CA ALA A 134 1.51 9.67 6.91
C ALA A 134 0.31 8.73 6.98
N MET A 135 -0.16 8.45 8.19
CA MET A 135 -1.35 7.66 8.50
C MET A 135 -2.07 8.31 9.67
N ILE A 136 -3.40 8.32 9.64
CA ILE A 136 -4.26 8.76 10.74
C ILE A 136 -5.12 7.61 11.19
N ILE A 137 -5.28 7.48 12.51
CA ILE A 137 -6.21 6.54 13.14
C ILE A 137 -7.20 7.32 13.97
N GLY A 138 -8.48 7.06 13.74
CA GLY A 138 -9.57 7.59 14.55
C GLY A 138 -9.94 6.70 15.72
N SER A 139 -11.03 7.08 16.37
CA SER A 139 -11.67 6.31 17.43
C SER A 139 -13.05 5.83 16.98
N TYR A 140 -13.46 4.67 17.44
CA TYR A 140 -14.71 4.04 17.05
C TYR A 140 -15.52 3.55 18.23
N ARG A 141 -16.83 3.56 18.06
CA ARG A 141 -17.77 3.02 19.05
C ARG A 141 -18.37 1.72 18.54
N MET A 142 -18.33 0.70 19.38
CA MET A 142 -19.04 -0.55 19.13
C MET A 142 -20.54 -0.35 19.36
N CYS A 143 -21.36 -0.73 18.39
CA CYS A 143 -22.82 -0.60 18.47
C CYS A 143 -23.55 -1.74 17.74
N ASP A 144 -24.86 -1.86 17.99
CA ASP A 144 -25.76 -2.67 17.17
C ASP A 144 -26.31 -1.88 15.96
N PHE A 145 -27.26 -2.46 15.21
CA PHE A 145 -27.86 -1.78 14.04
C PHE A 145 -28.81 -0.64 14.41
N ASP A 146 -29.32 -0.60 15.64
CA ASP A 146 -30.09 0.50 16.17
C ASP A 146 -29.20 1.59 16.78
N LEU A 147 -27.88 1.45 16.60
CA LEU A 147 -26.82 2.33 17.10
C LEU A 147 -26.74 2.40 18.64
N ASN A 148 -27.32 1.42 19.34
CA ASN A 148 -27.10 1.28 20.77
C ASN A 148 -25.65 0.85 21.05
N THR A 149 -25.02 1.48 22.02
CA THR A 149 -23.63 1.16 22.39
C THR A 149 -23.52 -0.24 22.96
N LEU A 150 -22.61 -1.03 22.42
CA LEU A 150 -22.22 -2.34 22.92
C LEU A 150 -20.90 -2.28 23.68
N PRO A 151 -20.67 -3.12 24.69
CA PRO A 151 -19.35 -3.22 25.33
C PRO A 151 -18.25 -3.58 24.33
N PRO A 152 -17.05 -3.00 24.45
CA PRO A 152 -16.57 -2.07 25.49
C PRO A 152 -16.93 -0.59 25.25
N GLY A 153 -17.77 -0.24 24.28
CA GLY A 153 -18.15 1.13 23.95
C GLY A 153 -17.14 1.83 23.04
N LEU A 154 -16.65 2.99 23.45
CA LEU A 154 -15.67 3.75 22.68
C LEU A 154 -14.27 3.13 22.81
N ILE A 155 -13.62 2.92 21.67
CA ILE A 155 -12.24 2.46 21.56
C ILE A 155 -11.43 3.59 20.93
N ASP A 156 -10.59 4.25 21.71
CA ASP A 156 -9.86 5.46 21.34
C ASP A 156 -8.33 5.31 21.35
N HIS A 157 -7.81 4.15 21.81
CA HIS A 157 -6.38 3.86 21.85
C HIS A 157 -5.54 4.95 22.54
N LYS A 158 -6.03 5.54 23.64
CA LYS A 158 -5.31 6.56 24.42
C LYS A 158 -3.98 6.07 25.00
N GLU A 159 -3.82 4.75 25.13
CA GLU A 159 -2.54 4.12 25.50
C GLU A 159 -1.41 4.38 24.51
N TRP A 160 -1.75 4.77 23.28
CA TRP A 160 -0.78 5.13 22.29
C TRP A 160 -0.48 6.64 22.36
N THR A 161 0.69 7.01 22.84
CA THR A 161 1.16 8.41 22.96
C THR A 161 2.28 8.70 21.96
N ASP A 162 2.61 9.99 21.78
CA ASP A 162 3.76 10.38 20.97
C ASP A 162 5.09 9.84 21.50
N GLU A 163 5.20 9.65 22.83
CA GLU A 163 6.42 9.12 23.46
C GLU A 163 6.60 7.62 23.19
N ASN A 164 5.53 6.83 23.20
CA ASN A 164 5.63 5.41 22.86
C ASN A 164 5.56 5.15 21.36
N GLY A 165 5.02 6.10 20.59
CA GLY A 165 5.12 6.24 19.14
C GLY A 165 5.02 4.95 18.35
N CYS A 166 5.95 4.76 17.42
CA CYS A 166 6.02 3.61 16.53
C CYS A 166 6.21 2.28 17.26
N ASN A 167 6.75 2.28 18.47
CA ASN A 167 6.97 1.05 19.23
C ASN A 167 5.67 0.46 19.77
N ASN A 168 4.65 1.29 20.00
CA ASN A 168 3.35 0.81 20.43
C ASN A 168 2.64 -0.01 19.35
N ALA A 169 2.88 0.27 18.08
CA ALA A 169 2.36 -0.52 16.97
C ALA A 169 2.71 -2.02 17.09
N LEU A 170 3.87 -2.35 17.67
CA LEU A 170 4.31 -3.72 17.90
C LEU A 170 3.59 -4.41 19.08
N ARG A 171 2.92 -3.66 19.95
CA ARG A 171 2.30 -4.17 21.18
C ARG A 171 0.79 -4.33 21.07
N ILE A 172 0.14 -3.46 20.31
CA ILE A 172 -1.32 -3.48 20.17
C ILE A 172 -1.76 -4.62 19.25
N ASN A 173 -3.01 -5.04 19.40
CA ASN A 173 -3.57 -6.12 18.59
C ASN A 173 -4.35 -5.64 17.38
N GLY A 174 -4.59 -4.34 17.26
CA GLY A 174 -5.25 -3.68 16.13
C GLY A 174 -4.99 -2.18 16.18
N LEU A 175 -5.20 -1.51 15.06
CA LEU A 175 -4.89 -0.08 14.93
C LEU A 175 -6.11 0.84 15.15
N GLY A 176 -7.29 0.28 15.37
CA GLY A 176 -8.52 1.06 15.49
C GLY A 176 -9.17 1.38 14.13
N ALA A 177 -10.17 2.27 14.16
CA ALA A 177 -10.92 2.73 13.00
C ALA A 177 -11.41 4.17 13.18
N PRO A 178 -11.65 4.93 12.10
CA PRO A 178 -11.24 4.64 10.74
C PRO A 178 -9.74 4.82 10.59
N ARG A 179 -9.15 4.13 9.63
CA ARG A 179 -7.75 4.31 9.21
C ARG A 179 -7.71 5.13 7.94
N ALA A 180 -6.76 6.05 7.87
CA ALA A 180 -6.55 6.85 6.68
C ALA A 180 -5.07 6.93 6.34
N PHE A 181 -4.76 7.00 5.06
CA PHE A 181 -3.40 6.87 4.54
C PHE A 181 -3.09 7.97 3.53
N PHE A 182 -1.87 8.48 3.55
CA PHE A 182 -1.36 9.32 2.47
C PHE A 182 -1.11 8.45 1.22
N THR A 183 -1.88 8.67 0.16
CA THR A 183 -1.95 7.80 -1.02
C THR A 183 -0.59 7.53 -1.68
N PRO A 184 0.31 8.51 -1.88
CA PRO A 184 1.61 8.22 -2.49
C PRO A 184 2.44 7.19 -1.71
N LEU A 185 2.38 7.22 -0.38
CA LEU A 185 3.12 6.27 0.45
C LEU A 185 2.45 4.89 0.50
N VAL A 186 1.13 4.82 0.60
CA VAL A 186 0.45 3.53 0.59
C VAL A 186 0.57 2.83 -0.76
N ARG A 187 0.65 3.58 -1.86
CA ARG A 187 0.99 3.04 -3.19
C ARG A 187 2.37 2.42 -3.27
N GLN A 188 3.34 2.96 -2.53
CA GLN A 188 4.70 2.39 -2.49
C GLN A 188 4.77 1.12 -1.64
N ILE A 189 4.02 1.07 -0.53
CA ILE A 189 4.07 -0.04 0.42
C ILE A 189 3.17 -1.19 -0.05
N GLN A 190 1.95 -0.90 -0.51
CA GLN A 190 0.88 -1.83 -0.88
C GLN A 190 0.37 -2.67 0.31
N PHE A 191 -0.90 -3.01 0.28
CA PHE A 191 -1.49 -3.96 1.22
C PHE A 191 -1.12 -5.41 0.85
N PRO A 192 -0.85 -6.30 1.80
CA PRO A 192 -0.81 -7.72 1.51
C PRO A 192 -2.20 -8.20 1.06
N ASN A 193 -2.27 -9.05 0.03
CA ASN A 193 -3.53 -9.60 -0.47
C ASN A 193 -4.08 -10.66 0.49
N THR A 194 -4.70 -10.21 1.56
CA THR A 194 -5.34 -11.04 2.60
C THR A 194 -6.57 -10.34 3.14
N SER A 195 -7.45 -11.08 3.80
CA SER A 195 -8.66 -10.55 4.47
C SER A 195 -8.51 -10.44 5.98
N TYR A 196 -7.30 -10.57 6.51
CA TYR A 196 -7.02 -10.39 7.93
C TYR A 196 -5.61 -9.86 8.15
N GLY A 197 -5.50 -8.77 8.94
CA GLY A 197 -4.22 -8.19 9.33
C GLY A 197 -3.50 -7.43 8.20
N GLU A 198 -4.15 -7.20 7.06
CA GLU A 198 -3.65 -6.37 5.95
C GLU A 198 -3.38 -4.95 6.41
N ASP A 199 -4.29 -4.39 7.19
CA ASP A 199 -4.20 -3.08 7.82
C ASP A 199 -3.08 -3.00 8.85
N TYR A 200 -2.95 -4.05 9.67
CA TYR A 200 -1.92 -4.15 10.70
C TYR A 200 -0.52 -4.23 10.07
N ALA A 201 -0.36 -5.03 9.02
CA ALA A 201 0.88 -5.11 8.25
C ALA A 201 1.30 -3.74 7.70
N LEU A 202 0.34 -3.03 7.11
CA LEU A 202 0.57 -1.70 6.56
C LEU A 202 0.93 -0.69 7.65
N GLY A 203 0.19 -0.68 8.76
CA GLY A 203 0.46 0.21 9.90
C GLY A 203 1.83 -0.01 10.52
N LEU A 204 2.29 -1.27 10.63
CA LEU A 204 3.66 -1.56 11.06
C LEU A 204 4.69 -0.95 10.10
N ALA A 205 4.49 -1.10 8.77
CA ALA A 205 5.38 -0.53 7.77
C ALA A 205 5.42 1.01 7.84
N PHE A 206 4.26 1.67 7.98
CA PHE A 206 4.21 3.12 8.20
C PHE A 206 4.93 3.54 9.47
N SER A 207 4.66 2.85 10.58
CA SER A 207 5.23 3.18 11.90
C SER A 207 6.75 3.13 11.96
N ARG A 208 7.39 2.44 11.01
CA ARG A 208 8.86 2.34 10.95
C ARG A 208 9.52 3.67 10.65
N ARG A 209 8.91 4.50 9.81
CA ARG A 209 9.55 5.72 9.28
C ARG A 209 8.71 6.97 9.42
N TYR A 210 7.40 6.82 9.60
CA TYR A 210 6.44 7.92 9.60
C TYR A 210 5.64 7.95 10.89
N ARG A 211 5.24 9.16 11.27
CA ARG A 211 4.31 9.34 12.37
C ARG A 211 2.93 8.81 11.97
N ILE A 212 2.31 8.07 12.89
CA ILE A 212 0.89 7.72 12.84
C ILE A 212 0.17 8.67 13.77
N GLY A 213 -0.64 9.55 13.20
CA GLY A 213 -1.43 10.52 13.94
C GLY A 213 -2.73 9.92 14.47
N ARG A 214 -3.38 10.64 15.40
CA ARG A 214 -4.59 10.18 16.08
C ARG A 214 -5.64 11.22 16.20
N ILE A 215 -6.89 10.75 16.19
CA ILE A 215 -8.08 11.52 16.56
C ILE A 215 -8.81 10.73 17.62
N TYR A 216 -8.91 11.29 18.83
CA TYR A 216 -9.56 10.65 19.97
C TYR A 216 -11.08 10.85 20.01
N ASP A 217 -11.62 11.77 19.19
CA ASP A 217 -13.04 11.90 18.99
C ASP A 217 -13.62 10.64 18.35
N GLU A 218 -14.85 10.28 18.68
CA GLU A 218 -15.60 9.25 17.96
C GLU A 218 -15.80 9.68 16.51
N LEU A 219 -15.29 8.87 15.59
CA LEU A 219 -15.38 9.11 14.14
C LEU A 219 -16.15 8.01 13.41
N TYR A 220 -16.34 6.86 14.03
CA TYR A 220 -16.74 5.64 13.36
C TYR A 220 -17.65 4.81 14.25
N LEU A 221 -18.69 4.24 13.66
CA LEU A 221 -19.66 3.36 14.31
C LEU A 221 -19.46 1.95 13.76
N CYS A 222 -18.83 1.11 14.56
CA CYS A 222 -18.58 -0.29 14.24
C CYS A 222 -19.82 -1.11 14.60
N ARG A 223 -20.62 -1.47 13.60
CA ARG A 223 -21.87 -2.21 13.78
C ARG A 223 -21.62 -3.71 13.93
N ARG A 224 -22.06 -4.29 15.05
CA ARG A 224 -21.83 -5.71 15.35
C ARG A 224 -23.08 -6.54 15.03
N TRP A 225 -22.85 -7.60 14.24
CA TRP A 225 -23.89 -8.55 13.83
C TRP A 225 -23.28 -9.90 13.43
N GLY A 226 -24.13 -10.92 13.20
CA GLY A 226 -23.67 -12.26 12.84
C GLY A 226 -22.95 -12.37 11.48
N GLY A 227 -23.03 -11.35 10.65
CA GLY A 227 -22.33 -11.26 9.35
C GLY A 227 -20.95 -10.62 9.39
N ASN A 228 -20.47 -10.12 10.54
CA ASN A 228 -19.12 -9.62 10.67
C ASN A 228 -18.12 -10.75 10.44
N SER A 229 -16.99 -10.47 9.78
CA SER A 229 -15.95 -11.44 9.44
C SER A 229 -15.29 -12.11 10.65
N ASP A 230 -15.41 -11.50 11.84
CA ASP A 230 -14.86 -11.98 13.11
C ASP A 230 -15.93 -12.50 14.10
N ALA A 231 -17.22 -12.55 13.71
CA ALA A 231 -18.32 -12.82 14.63
C ALA A 231 -18.35 -14.26 15.19
N ALA A 232 -17.79 -15.23 14.48
CA ALA A 232 -17.84 -16.65 14.87
C ALA A 232 -16.58 -17.41 14.43
N LEU A 233 -15.42 -16.93 14.89
CA LEU A 233 -14.16 -17.59 14.58
C LEU A 233 -13.92 -18.81 15.49
N SER A 234 -13.52 -19.93 14.92
CA SER A 234 -13.04 -21.07 15.70
C SER A 234 -11.73 -20.75 16.44
N VAL A 235 -11.43 -21.48 17.50
CA VAL A 235 -10.18 -21.30 18.26
C VAL A 235 -8.95 -21.47 17.36
N GLU A 236 -9.00 -22.43 16.43
CA GLU A 236 -7.92 -22.67 15.46
C GLU A 236 -7.72 -21.46 14.56
N LYS A 237 -8.79 -20.82 14.10
CA LYS A 237 -8.72 -19.63 13.26
C LYS A 237 -8.20 -18.44 14.04
N VAL A 238 -8.63 -18.24 15.29
CA VAL A 238 -8.11 -17.21 16.17
C VAL A 238 -6.60 -17.38 16.40
N ASN A 239 -6.15 -18.60 16.66
CA ASN A 239 -4.73 -18.92 16.85
C ASN A 239 -3.92 -18.68 15.57
N ALA A 240 -4.45 -19.09 14.41
CA ALA A 240 -3.81 -18.82 13.11
C ALA A 240 -3.68 -17.32 12.85
N ASN A 241 -4.70 -16.54 13.15
CA ASN A 241 -4.71 -15.09 13.04
C ASN A 241 -3.67 -14.43 13.96
N ASN A 242 -3.59 -14.87 15.22
CA ASN A 242 -2.60 -14.38 16.17
C ASN A 242 -1.17 -14.73 15.71
N LEU A 243 -0.94 -15.96 15.27
CA LEU A 243 0.36 -16.37 14.73
C LEU A 243 0.76 -15.54 13.50
N TYR A 244 -0.18 -15.23 12.63
CA TYR A 244 0.07 -14.35 11.48
C TYR A 244 0.54 -12.95 11.94
N LYS A 245 -0.16 -12.33 12.90
CA LYS A 245 0.27 -11.04 13.47
C LYS A 245 1.63 -11.11 14.13
N ASP A 246 1.95 -12.18 14.85
CA ASP A 246 3.27 -12.35 15.47
C ASP A 246 4.38 -12.50 14.43
N ARG A 247 4.11 -13.13 13.30
CA ARG A 247 5.02 -13.15 12.16
C ARG A 247 5.23 -11.76 11.57
N LEU A 248 4.18 -10.96 11.40
CA LEU A 248 4.29 -9.57 10.95
C LEU A 248 5.14 -8.74 11.91
N ARG A 249 4.92 -8.85 13.23
CA ARG A 249 5.74 -8.18 14.27
C ARG A 249 7.20 -8.60 14.20
N THR A 250 7.45 -9.89 13.99
CA THR A 250 8.81 -10.44 13.87
C THR A 250 9.52 -9.89 12.64
N MET A 251 8.83 -9.83 11.50
CA MET A 251 9.37 -9.24 10.27
C MET A 251 9.68 -7.76 10.46
N GLU A 252 8.77 -7.01 11.08
CA GLU A 252 8.97 -5.60 11.38
C GLU A 252 10.15 -5.36 12.32
N LEU A 253 10.28 -6.14 13.39
CA LEU A 253 11.43 -6.06 14.30
C LEU A 253 12.76 -6.30 13.58
N LYS A 254 12.83 -7.30 12.70
CA LYS A 254 14.02 -7.55 11.88
C LYS A 254 14.31 -6.37 10.94
N ALA A 255 13.30 -5.82 10.29
CA ALA A 255 13.45 -4.66 9.42
C ALA A 255 14.00 -3.44 10.18
N ARG A 256 13.49 -3.19 11.40
CA ARG A 256 13.99 -2.12 12.27
C ARG A 256 15.42 -2.36 12.75
N GLN A 257 15.76 -3.60 13.10
CA GLN A 257 17.13 -3.97 13.48
C GLN A 257 18.11 -3.71 12.31
N HIS A 258 17.73 -4.10 11.09
CA HIS A 258 18.57 -3.85 9.91
C HIS A 258 18.71 -2.36 9.63
N MET A 259 17.64 -1.58 9.78
CA MET A 259 17.70 -0.13 9.61
C MET A 259 18.66 0.54 10.60
N LEU A 260 18.60 0.13 11.87
CA LEU A 260 19.49 0.65 12.92
C LEU A 260 20.96 0.23 12.74
N GLN A 261 21.22 -0.89 12.06
CA GLN A 261 22.57 -1.37 11.76
C GLN A 261 23.17 -0.75 10.50
N GLY A 262 22.47 0.19 9.85
CA GLY A 262 22.91 0.82 8.60
C GLY A 262 22.93 -0.14 7.40
N LYS A 263 22.40 -1.36 7.56
CA LYS A 263 22.36 -2.39 6.49
C LYS A 263 21.10 -2.34 5.62
N ALA A 264 20.09 -1.58 6.02
CA ALA A 264 18.82 -1.51 5.29
C ALA A 264 18.77 -0.37 4.25
N ASP A 265 19.69 0.57 4.29
CA ASP A 265 19.69 1.72 3.39
C ASP A 265 20.16 1.41 1.95
N ILE A 266 20.64 0.18 1.70
CA ILE A 266 21.08 -0.21 0.35
C ILE A 266 19.89 -0.36 -0.62
N MET A 267 18.70 -0.74 -0.14
CA MET A 267 17.50 -0.94 -0.98
C MET A 267 16.63 0.32 -1.12
N GLU A 268 16.82 1.32 -0.25
CA GLU A 268 16.13 2.61 -0.30
C GLU A 268 17.09 3.81 -0.35
N ASP A 269 18.32 3.57 -0.77
CA ASP A 269 19.22 4.68 -1.05
C ASP A 269 18.57 5.51 -2.18
N SER A 270 17.99 6.63 -1.80
CA SER A 270 17.50 7.63 -2.75
C SER A 270 18.59 8.00 -3.78
N SER A 271 19.85 7.72 -3.46
CA SER A 271 20.97 7.87 -4.37
C SER A 271 21.03 6.80 -5.46
N ILE A 272 20.68 5.52 -5.15
CA ILE A 272 20.61 4.44 -6.15
C ILE A 272 19.40 4.64 -7.06
N SER A 273 18.24 4.94 -6.49
CA SER A 273 17.03 5.23 -7.27
C SER A 273 17.23 6.47 -8.15
N ARG A 274 17.81 7.55 -7.63
CA ARG A 274 18.18 8.74 -8.42
C ARG A 274 19.18 8.42 -9.50
N PHE A 275 20.20 7.62 -9.20
CA PHE A 275 21.17 7.17 -10.19
C PHE A 275 20.49 6.37 -11.32
N PHE A 276 19.61 5.43 -10.99
CA PHE A 276 18.85 4.64 -11.95
C PHE A 276 17.98 5.53 -12.85
N ASN A 277 17.18 6.41 -12.26
CA ASN A 277 16.30 7.31 -13.00
C ASN A 277 17.11 8.26 -13.91
N ARG A 278 18.17 8.87 -13.39
CA ARG A 278 19.04 9.72 -14.17
C ARG A 278 19.72 8.98 -15.32
N GLN A 279 20.12 7.72 -15.10
CA GLN A 279 20.66 6.89 -16.17
C GLN A 279 19.64 6.69 -17.30
N LEU A 280 18.37 6.44 -16.97
CA LEU A 280 17.31 6.30 -17.97
C LEU A 280 16.96 7.63 -18.64
N GLU A 281 17.18 8.76 -17.99
CA GLU A 281 17.01 10.09 -18.60
C GLU A 281 18.07 10.36 -19.67
N VAL A 282 19.32 10.05 -19.39
CA VAL A 282 20.44 10.38 -20.28
C VAL A 282 20.72 9.32 -21.34
N TRP A 283 20.26 8.08 -21.14
CA TRP A 283 20.52 6.97 -22.06
C TRP A 283 19.23 6.49 -22.73
N ALA A 284 18.95 7.04 -23.90
CA ALA A 284 17.70 6.79 -24.64
C ALA A 284 17.45 5.30 -24.95
N ASP A 285 18.52 4.57 -25.35
CA ASP A 285 18.40 3.14 -25.68
C ASP A 285 18.04 2.29 -24.46
N ALA A 286 18.68 2.56 -23.32
CA ALA A 286 18.34 1.88 -22.07
C ALA A 286 16.90 2.18 -21.66
N ARG A 287 16.49 3.45 -21.71
CA ARG A 287 15.11 3.88 -21.41
C ARG A 287 14.10 3.16 -22.30
N HIS A 288 14.38 3.03 -23.59
CA HIS A 288 13.50 2.33 -24.52
C HIS A 288 13.32 0.87 -24.12
N ARG A 289 14.42 0.16 -23.86
CA ARG A 289 14.41 -1.25 -23.45
C ARG A 289 13.73 -1.49 -22.11
N PHE A 290 13.88 -0.57 -21.15
CA PHE A 290 13.14 -0.65 -19.87
C PHE A 290 11.62 -0.41 -20.06
N ARG A 291 11.21 0.43 -21.01
CA ARG A 291 9.80 0.58 -21.39
C ARG A 291 9.22 -0.68 -22.03
N ASP A 292 10.02 -1.42 -22.77
CA ASP A 292 9.59 -2.65 -23.44
C ASP A 292 9.35 -3.80 -22.46
N LEU A 293 9.81 -3.69 -21.19
CA LEU A 293 9.49 -4.66 -20.14
C LEU A 293 7.98 -4.80 -19.88
N LYS A 294 7.17 -3.80 -20.20
CA LYS A 294 5.68 -3.90 -20.13
C LYS A 294 5.11 -4.96 -21.08
N HIS A 295 5.87 -5.42 -22.08
CA HIS A 295 5.47 -6.48 -23.00
C HIS A 295 6.02 -7.86 -22.60
N VAL A 296 6.60 -7.97 -21.40
CA VAL A 296 7.06 -9.25 -20.86
C VAL A 296 5.87 -10.03 -20.36
N GLU A 297 5.70 -11.24 -20.89
CA GLU A 297 4.66 -12.18 -20.46
C GLU A 297 5.24 -13.18 -19.47
N THR A 298 4.47 -13.48 -18.42
CA THR A 298 4.85 -14.47 -17.41
C THR A 298 3.77 -15.53 -17.33
N HIS A 299 4.15 -16.79 -17.55
CA HIS A 299 3.26 -17.95 -17.48
C HIS A 299 3.65 -18.82 -16.28
N GLN A 300 2.69 -19.11 -15.41
CA GLN A 300 2.90 -20.06 -14.31
C GLN A 300 2.79 -21.48 -14.87
N LEU A 301 3.85 -22.28 -14.78
CA LEU A 301 3.89 -23.68 -15.24
C LEU A 301 3.60 -24.66 -14.10
N SER A 302 4.01 -24.33 -12.88
CA SER A 302 3.71 -25.08 -11.65
C SER A 302 3.87 -24.13 -10.44
N ASP A 303 3.57 -24.61 -9.23
CA ASP A 303 3.71 -23.82 -8.00
C ASP A 303 5.14 -23.26 -7.79
N GLN A 304 6.14 -23.89 -8.37
CA GLN A 304 7.54 -23.53 -8.21
C GLN A 304 8.20 -23.03 -9.50
N LEU A 305 7.52 -23.12 -10.67
CA LEU A 305 8.12 -22.79 -11.96
C LEU A 305 7.32 -21.73 -12.71
N LYS A 306 7.98 -20.62 -13.01
CA LYS A 306 7.46 -19.54 -13.87
C LYS A 306 8.27 -19.44 -15.15
N LEU A 307 7.57 -19.40 -16.28
CA LEU A 307 8.15 -19.08 -17.57
C LEU A 307 7.96 -17.58 -17.82
N GLN A 308 9.05 -16.88 -18.10
CA GLN A 308 9.01 -15.48 -18.51
C GLN A 308 9.45 -15.37 -19.97
N TRP A 309 8.57 -14.86 -20.82
CA TRP A 309 8.87 -14.55 -22.20
C TRP A 309 9.09 -13.04 -22.37
N ASN A 310 10.29 -12.67 -22.82
CA ASN A 310 10.68 -11.29 -23.04
C ASN A 310 11.08 -11.09 -24.51
N PRO A 311 10.22 -10.56 -25.38
CA PRO A 311 10.47 -10.39 -26.81
C PRO A 311 11.67 -9.47 -27.10
N ALA A 312 11.94 -8.49 -26.24
CA ALA A 312 13.06 -7.58 -26.41
C ALA A 312 14.44 -8.28 -26.29
N ARG A 313 14.50 -9.47 -25.71
CA ARG A 313 15.76 -10.24 -25.58
C ARG A 313 16.07 -11.16 -26.75
N ILE A 314 15.15 -11.38 -27.66
CA ILE A 314 15.35 -12.26 -28.83
C ILE A 314 16.61 -11.81 -29.62
N VAL A 315 16.83 -10.50 -29.75
CA VAL A 315 18.00 -9.94 -30.44
C VAL A 315 19.33 -10.34 -29.78
N SER A 316 19.35 -10.38 -28.44
CA SER A 316 20.59 -10.73 -27.69
C SER A 316 20.83 -12.24 -27.62
N THR A 317 19.74 -13.04 -27.54
CA THR A 317 19.82 -14.51 -27.48
C THR A 317 20.01 -15.15 -28.86
N GLY A 318 19.57 -14.49 -29.92
CA GLY A 318 19.78 -14.92 -31.32
C GLY A 318 21.14 -14.62 -31.90
N ALA A 319 22.03 -13.92 -31.18
CA ALA A 319 23.38 -13.63 -31.63
C ALA A 319 24.18 -14.91 -31.74
N LYS A 320 24.61 -15.26 -32.97
CA LYS A 320 25.51 -16.40 -33.20
C LYS A 320 26.86 -16.13 -32.51
N ILE A 321 27.21 -16.98 -31.57
CA ILE A 321 28.51 -16.94 -30.90
C ILE A 321 29.52 -17.65 -31.77
N ASP A 322 30.38 -16.89 -32.46
CA ASP A 322 31.55 -17.48 -33.11
C ASP A 322 32.64 -17.65 -32.05
N LYS A 323 32.99 -18.90 -31.78
CA LYS A 323 34.01 -19.26 -30.79
C LYS A 323 35.38 -18.70 -31.13
N LYS A 324 35.66 -18.43 -32.42
CA LYS A 324 36.94 -17.87 -32.89
C LYS A 324 37.11 -16.40 -32.51
N THR A 325 36.04 -15.65 -32.38
CA THR A 325 36.05 -14.22 -32.07
C THR A 325 35.79 -13.90 -30.58
N LEU A 326 35.57 -14.91 -29.74
CA LEU A 326 35.29 -14.71 -28.29
C LEU A 326 36.44 -14.00 -27.57
N GLY A 327 37.70 -14.31 -27.91
CA GLY A 327 38.86 -13.66 -27.31
C GLY A 327 39.13 -12.23 -27.80
N GLU A 328 38.55 -11.83 -28.93
CA GLU A 328 38.72 -10.52 -29.54
C GLU A 328 37.63 -9.51 -29.19
N ARG A 329 36.57 -9.95 -28.52
CA ARG A 329 35.46 -9.07 -28.17
C ARG A 329 35.85 -8.13 -27.03
N PRO A 330 35.71 -6.83 -27.23
CA PRO A 330 35.96 -5.88 -26.13
C PRO A 330 34.98 -6.10 -25.01
N CYS A 331 35.48 -6.14 -23.78
CA CYS A 331 34.62 -6.21 -22.58
C CYS A 331 33.81 -4.93 -22.47
N PHE A 332 32.51 -5.00 -22.67
CA PHE A 332 31.59 -3.84 -22.59
C PHE A 332 31.37 -3.31 -21.17
N LEU A 333 31.84 -4.03 -20.14
CA LEU A 333 31.82 -3.56 -18.74
C LEU A 333 33.05 -2.70 -18.42
N CYS A 334 34.13 -2.81 -19.22
CA CYS A 334 35.35 -2.01 -19.03
C CYS A 334 35.10 -0.55 -19.42
N ASP A 335 35.59 0.40 -18.63
CA ASP A 335 35.38 1.85 -18.83
C ASP A 335 35.69 2.33 -20.27
N LYS A 336 36.79 1.83 -20.88
CA LYS A 336 37.17 2.20 -22.23
C LYS A 336 36.24 1.72 -23.34
N ASN A 337 35.36 0.73 -23.04
CA ASN A 337 34.49 0.10 -24.04
C ASN A 337 32.99 0.37 -23.73
N ARG A 338 32.67 1.01 -22.61
CA ARG A 338 31.28 1.33 -22.25
C ARG A 338 30.72 2.43 -23.15
N PRO A 339 29.43 2.40 -23.48
CA PRO A 339 28.76 3.54 -24.09
C PRO A 339 28.98 4.81 -23.27
N LYS A 340 29.18 5.95 -23.94
CA LYS A 340 29.39 7.25 -23.24
C LYS A 340 28.26 7.66 -22.34
N GLU A 341 27.06 7.22 -22.68
CA GLU A 341 25.84 7.48 -21.95
C GLU A 341 25.67 6.59 -20.70
N GLN A 342 26.40 5.47 -20.61
CA GLN A 342 26.31 4.56 -19.48
C GLN A 342 27.10 5.09 -18.29
N MET A 343 26.37 5.62 -17.32
CA MET A 343 26.92 6.11 -16.07
C MET A 343 27.38 4.95 -15.17
N SER A 344 28.35 5.22 -14.33
CA SER A 344 28.86 4.31 -13.29
C SER A 344 28.74 4.97 -11.93
N LYS A 345 28.24 4.22 -10.95
CA LYS A 345 28.20 4.66 -9.55
C LYS A 345 29.13 3.77 -8.73
N GLN A 346 30.17 4.36 -8.15
CA GLN A 346 31.04 3.64 -7.22
C GLN A 346 30.29 3.33 -5.93
N ILE A 347 30.32 2.08 -5.50
CA ILE A 347 29.69 1.61 -4.25
C ILE A 347 30.72 1.55 -3.12
N ASP A 348 31.91 1.02 -3.45
CA ASP A 348 33.06 1.00 -2.57
C ASP A 348 34.36 1.07 -3.41
N GLU A 349 35.52 0.81 -2.80
CA GLU A 349 36.83 0.87 -3.47
C GLU A 349 36.93 -0.11 -4.64
N LYS A 350 36.16 -1.19 -4.69
CA LYS A 350 36.32 -2.30 -5.64
C LYS A 350 35.12 -2.48 -6.57
N PHE A 351 33.93 -1.97 -6.23
CA PHE A 351 32.70 -2.25 -6.95
C PHE A 351 32.06 -1.00 -7.54
N HIS A 352 31.61 -1.14 -8.77
CA HIS A 352 30.85 -0.15 -9.50
C HIS A 352 29.48 -0.71 -9.89
N LEU A 353 28.45 0.09 -9.74
CA LEU A 353 27.10 -0.22 -10.14
C LEU A 353 26.82 0.36 -11.51
N LEU A 354 26.34 -0.47 -12.42
CA LEU A 354 25.95 -0.08 -13.78
C LEU A 354 24.49 -0.48 -14.02
N VAL A 355 23.70 0.36 -14.68
CA VAL A 355 22.36 -0.04 -15.14
C VAL A 355 22.53 -1.03 -16.29
N ASN A 356 21.89 -2.20 -16.18
CA ASN A 356 21.99 -3.22 -17.23
C ASN A 356 21.17 -2.77 -18.45
N PRO A 357 21.80 -2.65 -19.65
CA PRO A 357 21.09 -2.20 -20.85
C PRO A 357 20.14 -3.25 -21.43
N PHE A 358 20.16 -4.49 -20.91
CA PHE A 358 19.26 -5.57 -21.33
C PHE A 358 18.43 -6.07 -20.13
N PRO A 359 17.48 -5.28 -19.67
CA PRO A 359 16.81 -5.58 -18.43
C PRO A 359 15.93 -6.83 -18.54
N ILE A 360 15.83 -7.55 -17.42
CA ILE A 360 14.85 -8.64 -17.20
C ILE A 360 13.93 -8.31 -16.02
N LEU A 361 14.25 -7.28 -15.26
CA LEU A 361 13.51 -6.78 -14.10
C LEU A 361 13.28 -5.28 -14.25
N PRO A 362 12.24 -4.72 -13.64
CA PRO A 362 11.93 -3.27 -13.66
C PRO A 362 13.10 -2.38 -13.19
N VAL A 363 13.92 -2.88 -12.27
CA VAL A 363 15.19 -2.27 -11.86
C VAL A 363 16.28 -3.34 -12.00
N HIS A 364 17.23 -3.14 -12.88
CA HIS A 364 18.27 -4.14 -13.17
C HIS A 364 19.65 -3.48 -13.30
N PHE A 365 20.55 -3.91 -12.45
CA PHE A 365 21.95 -3.49 -12.43
C PHE A 365 22.89 -4.65 -12.76
N THR A 366 24.13 -4.29 -13.12
CA THR A 366 25.28 -5.19 -13.29
C THR A 366 26.41 -4.69 -12.42
#